data_0b53124dddab3a6b0b73ad0f7af0b633
#
_entry.id   0b53124dddab3a6b0b73ad0f7af0b633
#
_cell.length_a   1.000
_cell.length_b   1.000
_cell.length_c   1.000
_cell.angle_alpha   90.00
_cell.angle_beta   90.00
_cell.angle_gamma   90.00
#
_symmetry.space_group_name_H-M   'P 1'
#
loop_
_entity.id
_entity.type
_entity.pdbx_description
1 polymer ?
#
loop_
_entity_poly.entity_id
_entity_poly.type
_entity_poly.pdbx_seq_one_letter_code
_entity_poly.pdbx_strand_id
1 'polypeptide(L)' 'HKIAAYKDADGNVTERSAVCTHLYCIVDWNDTEKTWDCPCHGSRFDQYGKVVSGPAIADLDPAPGS' A
#
# COMPACT_ATOMS: atom_id res chain seq x y z
N HIS A 1 -4.40 10.38 -9.71
CA HIS A 1 -4.21 9.08 -9.05
C HIS A 1 -3.21 9.22 -7.91
N LYS A 2 -3.46 8.47 -6.84
CA LYS A 2 -2.55 8.41 -5.70
C LYS A 2 -1.68 7.17 -5.84
N ILE A 3 -0.38 7.37 -5.65
CA ILE A 3 0.60 6.29 -5.79
C ILE A 3 1.28 6.05 -4.45
N ALA A 4 1.37 4.78 -4.05
CA ALA A 4 2.15 4.35 -2.90
C ALA A 4 3.50 3.89 -3.43
N ALA A 5 4.54 4.68 -3.19
CA ALA A 5 5.88 4.40 -3.69
C ALA A 5 6.83 4.12 -2.53
N TYR A 6 7.58 3.03 -2.62
CA TYR A 6 8.58 2.68 -1.62
C TYR A 6 9.92 2.42 -2.30
N LYS A 7 10.97 3.08 -1.81
CA LYS A 7 12.33 2.87 -2.29
C LYS A 7 13.10 2.06 -1.25
N ASP A 8 13.60 0.90 -1.65
CA ASP A 8 14.34 0.03 -0.74
C ASP A 8 15.81 0.44 -0.63
N ALA A 9 16.57 -0.29 0.19
CA ALA A 9 17.97 0.03 0.45
C ALA A 9 18.86 -0.12 -0.79
N ASP A 10 18.42 -0.91 -1.76
CA ASP A 10 19.18 -1.13 -3.01
C ASP A 10 18.85 -0.08 -4.06
N GLY A 11 17.92 0.83 -3.76
CA GLY A 11 17.51 1.88 -4.67
C GLY A 11 16.38 1.48 -5.60
N ASN A 12 15.82 0.28 -5.46
CA ASN A 12 14.67 -0.14 -6.25
C ASN A 12 13.40 0.52 -5.74
N VAL A 13 12.58 1.00 -6.66
CA VAL A 13 11.32 1.66 -6.31
C VAL A 13 10.16 0.74 -6.66
N THR A 14 9.31 0.47 -5.69
CA THR A 14 8.07 -0.27 -5.88
C THR A 14 6.91 0.71 -5.84
N GLU A 15 6.13 0.75 -6.91
CA GLU A 15 4.98 1.65 -7.00
C GLU A 15 3.70 0.85 -7.09
N ARG A 16 2.73 1.22 -6.25
CA ARG A 16 1.41 0.59 -6.24
C ARG A 16 0.35 1.67 -6.19
N SER A 17 -0.87 1.32 -6.58
CA SER A 17 -2.00 2.21 -6.36
C SER A 17 -2.18 2.39 -4.86
N ALA A 18 -2.30 3.64 -4.39
CA ALA A 18 -2.53 3.92 -2.98
C ALA A 18 -3.99 3.71 -2.56
N VAL A 19 -4.81 3.17 -3.46
CA VAL A 19 -6.23 2.91 -3.19
C VAL A 19 -6.37 1.54 -2.55
N CYS A 20 -6.93 1.53 -1.32
CA CYS A 20 -7.19 0.27 -0.61
C CYS A 20 -8.12 -0.63 -1.41
N THR A 21 -7.75 -1.89 -1.56
CA THR A 21 -8.53 -2.85 -2.35
C THR A 21 -9.85 -3.25 -1.68
N HIS A 22 -10.02 -2.91 -0.40
CA HIS A 22 -11.27 -3.23 0.32
C HIS A 22 -12.37 -2.19 0.06
N LEU A 23 -12.11 -0.91 0.38
CA LEU A 23 -13.12 0.14 0.26
C LEU A 23 -12.62 1.38 -0.48
N TYR A 24 -11.55 1.27 -1.23
CA TYR A 24 -11.02 2.35 -2.06
C TYR A 24 -10.60 3.59 -1.28
N CYS A 25 -10.34 3.45 0.04
CA CYS A 25 -9.73 4.52 0.82
C CYS A 25 -8.25 4.63 0.46
N ILE A 26 -7.70 5.83 0.62
CA ILE A 26 -6.28 6.05 0.33
C ILE A 26 -5.45 5.57 1.51
N VAL A 27 -4.43 4.74 1.25
CA VAL A 27 -3.54 4.25 2.30
C VAL A 27 -2.49 5.30 2.64
N ASP A 28 -2.03 5.29 3.88
CA ASP A 28 -0.97 6.16 4.39
C ASP A 28 0.24 5.34 4.81
N TRP A 29 1.43 5.90 4.58
CA TRP A 29 2.67 5.25 4.99
C TRP A 29 2.84 5.29 6.50
N ASN A 30 3.12 4.13 7.09
CA ASN A 30 3.45 4.01 8.51
C ASN A 30 4.93 3.66 8.62
N ASP A 31 5.76 4.65 8.95
CA ASP A 31 7.20 4.47 9.01
C ASP A 31 7.64 3.57 10.17
N THR A 32 6.86 3.54 11.25
CA THR A 32 7.18 2.71 12.42
C THR A 32 7.05 1.23 12.08
N GLU A 33 5.94 0.85 11.42
CA GLU A 33 5.67 -0.54 11.09
C GLU A 33 6.12 -0.91 9.68
N LYS A 34 6.53 0.07 8.88
CA LYS A 34 6.91 -0.11 7.47
C LYS A 34 5.78 -0.71 6.67
N THR A 35 4.58 -0.15 6.85
CA THR A 35 3.37 -0.62 6.18
C THR A 35 2.60 0.54 5.58
N TRP A 36 1.78 0.21 4.59
CA TRP A 36 0.77 1.13 4.05
C TRP A 36 -0.53 0.81 4.78
N ASP A 37 -1.01 1.75 5.58
CA ASP A 37 -2.18 1.55 6.43
C ASP A 37 -3.40 2.24 5.84
N CYS A 38 -4.52 1.49 5.77
CA CYS A 38 -5.80 2.04 5.36
C CYS A 38 -6.51 2.61 6.59
N PRO A 39 -6.77 3.93 6.64
CA PRO A 39 -7.38 4.52 7.84
C PRO A 39 -8.84 4.16 8.03
N CYS A 40 -9.53 3.69 6.99
CA CYS A 40 -10.96 3.42 7.07
C CYS A 40 -11.28 2.19 7.91
N HIS A 41 -10.57 1.09 7.69
CA HIS A 41 -10.87 -0.19 8.36
C HIS A 41 -9.63 -0.90 8.88
N GLY A 42 -8.49 -0.23 8.87
CA GLY A 42 -7.27 -0.79 9.44
C GLY A 42 -6.58 -1.85 8.61
N SER A 43 -6.91 -1.96 7.32
CA SER A 43 -6.17 -2.85 6.44
C SER A 43 -4.72 -2.40 6.34
N ARG A 44 -3.80 -3.35 6.30
CA ARG A 44 -2.38 -3.05 6.22
C ARG A 44 -1.74 -3.81 5.07
N PHE A 45 -0.84 -3.13 4.37
CA PHE A 45 -0.06 -3.69 3.28
C PHE A 45 1.41 -3.44 3.56
N ASP A 46 2.28 -4.37 3.16
CA ASP A 46 3.71 -4.19 3.39
C ASP A 46 4.28 -3.12 2.44
N GLN A 47 5.59 -2.89 2.53
CA GLN A 47 6.23 -1.88 1.70
C GLN A 47 6.13 -2.17 0.20
N TYR A 48 5.84 -3.41 -0.17
CA TYR A 48 5.68 -3.81 -1.57
C TYR A 48 4.21 -3.90 -1.99
N GLY A 49 3.30 -3.51 -1.11
CA GLY A 49 1.87 -3.51 -1.41
C GLY A 49 1.15 -4.82 -1.18
N LYS A 50 1.80 -5.79 -0.56
CA LYS A 50 1.16 -7.08 -0.24
C LYS A 50 0.33 -6.95 1.03
N VAL A 51 -0.89 -7.49 1.01
CA VAL A 51 -1.77 -7.42 2.18
C VAL A 51 -1.15 -8.17 3.36
N VAL A 52 -1.12 -7.51 4.51
CA VAL A 52 -0.57 -8.07 5.75
C VAL A 52 -1.68 -8.42 6.73
N SER A 53 -2.64 -7.51 6.89
CA SER A 53 -3.73 -7.72 7.85
C SER A 53 -4.90 -6.80 7.52
N GLY A 54 -5.99 -7.00 8.22
CA GLY A 54 -7.20 -6.19 8.08
C GLY A 54 -8.19 -6.84 7.15
N PRO A 55 -9.29 -6.13 6.84
CA PRO A 55 -10.36 -6.72 6.01
C PRO A 55 -10.00 -6.84 4.52
N ALA A 56 -8.96 -6.17 4.04
CA ALA A 56 -8.54 -6.34 2.65
C ALA A 56 -8.03 -7.76 2.43
N ILE A 57 -8.44 -8.38 1.32
CA ILE A 57 -8.08 -9.76 0.97
C ILE A 57 -7.22 -9.84 -0.28
N ALA A 58 -6.87 -8.69 -0.86
CA ALA A 58 -6.06 -8.61 -2.06
C ALA A 58 -4.97 -7.55 -1.88
N ASP A 59 -3.83 -7.77 -2.52
CA ASP A 59 -2.72 -6.83 -2.49
C ASP A 59 -3.11 -5.52 -3.18
N LEU A 60 -2.35 -4.44 -2.92
CA LEU A 60 -2.55 -3.20 -3.65
C LEU A 60 -2.32 -3.43 -5.14
N ASP A 61 -3.16 -2.81 -5.97
CA ASP A 61 -3.02 -2.91 -7.42
C ASP A 61 -1.73 -2.25 -7.90
N PRO A 62 -1.20 -2.67 -9.06
CA PRO A 62 -0.07 -1.95 -9.67
C PRO A 62 -0.41 -0.48 -9.90
N ALA A 63 0.61 0.38 -9.88
CA ALA A 63 0.40 1.80 -10.13
C ALA A 63 -0.18 2.02 -11.54
N PRO A 64 -1.16 2.94 -11.68
CA PRO A 64 -1.72 3.23 -13.01
C PRO A 64 -0.64 3.71 -13.97
N GLY A 65 -0.64 3.19 -15.17
CA GLY A 65 0.30 3.58 -16.20
C GLY A 65 1.67 2.91 -16.14
N SER A 66 1.82 1.96 -15.24
CA SER A 66 3.07 1.20 -15.07
C SER A 66 3.10 -0.03 -15.97
#